data_276c8f0f8b36e40812f0c21aaf33c5e7
#
_entry.id   276c8f0f8b36e40812f0c21aaf33c5e7
#
_cell.length_a   1.000
_cell.length_b   1.000
_cell.length_c   1.000
_cell.angle_alpha   90.00
_cell.angle_beta   90.00
_cell.angle_gamma   90.00
#
_symmetry.space_group_name_H-M   'P 1'
#
loop_
_entity.id
_entity.type
_entity.pdbx_description
1 polymer ?
#
loop_
_entity_poly.entity_id
_entity_poly.type
_entity_poly.pdbx_seq_one_letter_code
_entity_poly.pdbx_strand_id
1 'polypeptide(L)'
;MKKGLLFLIIIIFAFSCAKQMDHKKESKSPILKEEKPPLVGGDFDENGCKASAGYTWSVLRKECIRVFEIGTRLNHYEQSGETATTSAFVIFEANNGNKAELFLDTQKESIILERKSEGQPWVKDDWQLIPWKGYVLKKAEEIKYTGQ
;
A
#
# COMPACT_ATOMS: atom_id res chain seq x y z
N MET A 1 31.07 6.93 -65.25
CA MET A 1 31.32 8.18 -64.59
C MET A 1 30.05 8.75 -63.94
N LYS A 2 29.36 8.00 -63.09
CA LYS A 2 28.14 8.46 -62.37
C LYS A 2 28.13 8.13 -60.86
N LYS A 3 29.27 7.68 -60.31
CA LYS A 3 29.40 7.31 -58.88
C LYS A 3 30.10 8.34 -57.99
N GLY A 4 30.67 9.43 -58.56
CA GLY A 4 31.38 10.44 -57.80
C GLY A 4 30.55 11.63 -57.32
N LEU A 5 29.32 11.82 -57.86
CA LEU A 5 28.50 12.99 -57.54
C LEU A 5 27.66 12.81 -56.26
N LEU A 6 27.45 11.56 -55.86
CA LEU A 6 26.59 11.26 -54.70
C LEU A 6 27.35 11.39 -53.36
N PHE A 7 28.69 11.30 -53.36
CA PHE A 7 29.52 11.45 -52.16
C PHE A 7 29.77 12.91 -51.75
N LEU A 8 29.59 13.84 -52.64
CA LEU A 8 29.84 15.25 -52.35
C LEU A 8 28.68 15.96 -51.63
N ILE A 9 27.50 15.38 -51.71
CA ILE A 9 26.29 15.98 -51.09
C ILE A 9 26.15 15.62 -49.60
N ILE A 10 26.81 14.55 -49.14
CA ILE A 10 26.73 14.07 -47.74
C ILE A 10 27.64 14.88 -46.80
N ILE A 11 28.67 15.57 -47.33
CA ILE A 11 29.66 16.30 -46.50
C ILE A 11 29.18 17.68 -46.07
N ILE A 12 28.10 18.21 -46.67
CA ILE A 12 27.63 19.60 -46.42
C ILE A 12 26.69 19.67 -45.19
N PHE A 13 26.19 18.55 -44.71
CA PHE A 13 25.25 18.55 -43.56
C PHE A 13 25.90 18.36 -42.16
N ALA A 14 27.22 18.25 -42.06
CA ALA A 14 27.92 17.98 -40.80
C ALA A 14 28.50 19.23 -40.10
N PHE A 15 28.23 20.44 -40.56
CA PHE A 15 28.81 21.65 -39.96
C PHE A 15 27.72 22.70 -39.66
N SER A 16 26.85 22.43 -38.70
CA SER A 16 26.06 23.50 -38.10
C SER A 16 25.50 23.06 -36.76
N CYS A 17 26.26 23.25 -35.75
CA CYS A 17 25.84 23.60 -34.38
C CYS A 17 27.03 23.63 -33.43
N ALA A 18 27.79 24.69 -33.54
CA ALA A 18 28.66 25.13 -32.43
C ALA A 18 28.50 26.64 -32.33
N LYS A 19 27.66 27.10 -31.46
CA LYS A 19 27.72 28.47 -30.97
C LYS A 19 27.52 28.47 -29.46
N GLN A 20 28.63 28.41 -28.82
CA GLN A 20 28.92 28.79 -27.46
C GLN A 20 28.50 30.23 -27.20
N MET A 21 27.81 30.49 -26.15
CA MET A 21 27.70 31.81 -25.54
C MET A 21 27.89 31.70 -24.04
N ASP A 22 29.11 32.00 -23.62
CA ASP A 22 29.45 32.52 -22.30
C ASP A 22 28.66 33.79 -22.03
N HIS A 23 27.92 33.85 -20.96
CA HIS A 23 27.70 35.08 -20.22
C HIS A 23 27.58 34.80 -18.72
N LYS A 24 28.73 34.94 -18.07
CA LYS A 24 28.87 35.20 -16.65
C LYS A 24 28.11 36.49 -16.29
N LYS A 25 27.07 36.36 -15.49
CA LYS A 25 26.66 37.41 -14.55
C LYS A 25 26.05 36.77 -13.31
N GLU A 26 26.84 36.86 -12.27
CA GLU A 26 26.52 36.65 -10.89
C GLU A 26 25.45 37.62 -10.48
N SER A 27 24.26 37.09 -10.11
CA SER A 27 23.26 37.83 -9.39
C SER A 27 22.71 36.90 -8.29
N LYS A 28 23.10 37.24 -7.07
CA LYS A 28 22.63 36.69 -5.83
C LYS A 28 21.12 36.93 -5.73
N SER A 29 20.33 35.90 -5.85
CA SER A 29 18.91 35.91 -5.49
C SER A 29 18.63 34.77 -4.49
N PRO A 30 17.69 34.97 -3.54
CA PRO A 30 17.56 34.11 -2.36
C PRO A 30 17.12 32.71 -2.77
N ILE A 31 17.64 31.74 -2.05
CA ILE A 31 17.32 30.32 -2.17
C ILE A 31 15.81 30.14 -1.90
N LEU A 32 15.03 30.16 -2.96
CA LEU A 32 13.70 29.52 -2.97
C LEU A 32 13.99 28.02 -2.85
N LYS A 33 13.61 27.44 -1.73
CA LYS A 33 13.50 25.99 -1.61
C LYS A 33 12.60 25.53 -2.75
N GLU A 34 13.19 24.85 -3.71
CA GLU A 34 12.46 24.12 -4.74
C GLU A 34 11.69 23.02 -4.02
N GLU A 35 10.42 23.32 -3.68
CA GLU A 35 9.48 22.27 -3.30
C GLU A 35 9.33 21.38 -4.53
N LYS A 36 9.94 20.20 -4.48
CA LYS A 36 9.66 19.15 -5.45
C LYS A 36 8.14 19.02 -5.57
N PRO A 37 7.56 19.11 -6.79
CA PRO A 37 6.15 18.85 -6.95
C PRO A 37 5.87 17.47 -6.37
N PRO A 38 4.75 17.28 -5.62
CA PRO A 38 4.41 15.99 -5.06
C PRO A 38 4.39 14.97 -6.20
N LEU A 39 5.19 13.90 -6.06
CA LEU A 39 5.19 12.79 -7.02
C LEU A 39 3.78 12.18 -6.99
N VAL A 40 2.94 12.59 -7.93
CA VAL A 40 1.62 11.98 -8.13
C VAL A 40 1.86 10.52 -8.52
N GLY A 41 1.53 9.59 -7.61
CA GLY A 41 1.71 8.16 -7.81
C GLY A 41 2.87 7.51 -7.05
N GLY A 42 3.55 8.24 -6.14
CA GLY A 42 4.64 7.71 -5.29
C GLY A 42 4.18 7.17 -3.93
N ASP A 43 2.91 6.79 -3.80
CA ASP A 43 2.31 6.30 -2.54
C ASP A 43 2.38 4.77 -2.41
N PHE A 44 3.50 4.21 -2.80
CA PHE A 44 3.81 2.80 -2.54
C PHE A 44 4.37 2.65 -1.12
N ASP A 45 3.91 1.61 -0.43
CA ASP A 45 4.51 1.20 0.84
C ASP A 45 5.85 0.50 0.62
N GLU A 46 6.51 0.10 1.70
CA GLU A 46 7.81 -0.61 1.68
C GLU A 46 7.76 -1.96 0.95
N ASN A 47 6.59 -2.56 0.80
CA ASN A 47 6.37 -3.80 0.07
C ASN A 47 5.95 -3.56 -1.39
N GLY A 48 5.83 -2.31 -1.81
CA GLY A 48 5.42 -1.91 -3.15
C GLY A 48 3.91 -1.92 -3.38
N CYS A 49 3.09 -1.93 -2.31
CA CYS A 49 1.64 -1.87 -2.44
C CYS A 49 1.16 -0.42 -2.56
N LYS A 50 0.26 -0.17 -3.50
CA LYS A 50 -0.27 1.16 -3.78
C LYS A 50 -1.48 1.48 -2.89
N ALA A 51 -1.24 2.22 -1.80
CA ALA A 51 -2.26 2.56 -0.81
C ALA A 51 -3.42 3.38 -1.40
N SER A 52 -3.16 4.35 -2.29
CA SER A 52 -4.20 5.15 -2.96
C SER A 52 -5.15 4.33 -3.83
N ALA A 53 -4.74 3.13 -4.25
CA ALA A 53 -5.58 2.18 -4.96
C ALA A 53 -6.24 1.14 -4.05
N GLY A 54 -6.11 1.31 -2.72
CA GLY A 54 -6.70 0.42 -1.71
C GLY A 54 -5.93 -0.88 -1.49
N TYR A 55 -4.69 -0.96 -1.98
CA TYR A 55 -3.84 -2.14 -1.74
C TYR A 55 -3.08 -2.00 -0.43
N THR A 56 -3.00 -3.11 0.30
CA THR A 56 -2.18 -3.29 1.49
C THR A 56 -1.43 -4.62 1.42
N TRP A 57 -0.26 -4.69 2.06
CA TRP A 57 0.51 -5.92 2.10
C TRP A 57 -0.13 -6.94 3.03
N SER A 58 -0.29 -8.17 2.56
CA SER A 58 -0.66 -9.31 3.40
C SER A 58 0.58 -10.14 3.74
N VAL A 59 0.88 -10.23 5.02
CA VAL A 59 1.96 -11.07 5.54
C VAL A 59 1.63 -12.56 5.32
N LEU A 60 0.35 -12.91 5.47
CA LEU A 60 -0.13 -14.29 5.33
C LEU A 60 -0.10 -14.77 3.88
N ARG A 61 -0.47 -13.91 2.92
CA ARG A 61 -0.51 -14.24 1.50
C ARG A 61 0.77 -13.88 0.75
N LYS A 62 1.62 -13.00 1.32
CA LYS A 62 2.85 -12.47 0.71
C LYS A 62 2.59 -11.75 -0.62
N GLU A 63 1.51 -11.00 -0.68
CA GLU A 63 1.09 -10.23 -1.84
C GLU A 63 0.32 -8.96 -1.43
N CYS A 64 0.22 -8.00 -2.35
CA CYS A 64 -0.64 -6.84 -2.18
C CYS A 64 -2.10 -7.22 -2.43
N ILE A 65 -2.96 -6.98 -1.46
CA ILE A 65 -4.38 -7.31 -1.51
C ILE A 65 -5.25 -6.07 -1.30
N ARG A 66 -6.47 -6.13 -1.79
CA ARG A 66 -7.56 -5.25 -1.37
C ARG A 66 -8.38 -5.96 -0.31
N VAL A 67 -8.03 -5.70 0.96
CA VAL A 67 -8.59 -6.43 2.08
C VAL A 67 -10.12 -6.35 2.17
N PHE A 68 -10.70 -5.23 1.73
CA PHE A 68 -12.16 -5.02 1.72
C PHE A 68 -12.88 -5.85 0.62
N GLU A 69 -12.17 -6.37 -0.38
CA GLU A 69 -12.74 -7.24 -1.43
C GLU A 69 -12.71 -8.71 -1.04
N ILE A 70 -11.69 -9.15 -0.30
CA ILE A 70 -11.44 -10.57 -0.04
C ILE A 70 -11.53 -10.97 1.42
N GLY A 71 -11.49 -9.98 2.33
CA GLY A 71 -11.53 -10.22 3.78
C GLY A 71 -12.96 -10.30 4.32
N THR A 72 -13.12 -11.03 5.41
CA THR A 72 -14.35 -10.99 6.21
C THR A 72 -14.38 -9.67 6.99
N ARG A 73 -15.41 -8.88 6.75
CA ARG A 73 -15.60 -7.60 7.43
C ARG A 73 -16.10 -7.80 8.84
N LEU A 74 -15.52 -7.08 9.79
CA LEU A 74 -15.97 -6.99 11.17
C LEU A 74 -16.36 -5.53 11.45
N ASN A 75 -17.60 -5.32 11.84
CA ASN A 75 -18.10 -3.99 12.19
C ASN A 75 -17.75 -3.69 13.64
N HIS A 76 -17.46 -2.43 13.93
CA HIS A 76 -17.22 -1.99 15.29
C HIS A 76 -18.42 -2.34 16.19
N TYR A 77 -18.13 -2.86 17.38
CA TYR A 77 -19.19 -3.19 18.36
C TYR A 77 -19.56 -1.93 19.12
N GLU A 78 -20.75 -1.42 18.84
CA GLU A 78 -21.30 -0.23 19.49
C GLU A 78 -21.89 -0.59 20.86
N GLN A 79 -21.29 -0.10 21.93
CA GLN A 79 -21.97 0.04 23.22
C GLN A 79 -22.74 1.35 23.18
N SER A 80 -24.08 1.25 22.92
CA SER A 80 -25.07 2.32 22.99
C SER A 80 -24.56 3.76 22.82
N GLY A 81 -24.68 4.27 21.59
CA GLY A 81 -24.62 5.70 21.29
C GLY A 81 -23.42 6.21 20.49
N GLU A 82 -22.41 5.43 20.24
CA GLU A 82 -21.29 5.80 19.38
C GLU A 82 -21.43 5.17 17.99
N THR A 83 -21.67 5.98 16.97
CA THR A 83 -21.64 5.54 15.57
C THR A 83 -20.19 5.46 15.10
N ALA A 84 -19.52 4.34 15.33
CA ALA A 84 -18.22 4.10 14.73
C ALA A 84 -18.40 3.70 13.25
N THR A 85 -17.85 4.50 12.35
CA THR A 85 -17.88 4.24 10.90
C THR A 85 -16.77 3.31 10.42
N THR A 86 -15.95 2.82 11.33
CA THR A 86 -14.76 2.04 11.04
C THR A 86 -15.04 0.54 11.08
N SER A 87 -14.25 -0.22 10.33
CA SER A 87 -14.38 -1.68 10.25
C SER A 87 -13.00 -2.31 10.28
N ALA A 88 -12.89 -3.46 10.93
CA ALA A 88 -11.77 -4.34 10.79
C ALA A 88 -12.04 -5.37 9.69
N PHE A 89 -10.98 -5.99 9.19
CA PHE A 89 -11.08 -7.09 8.23
C PHE A 89 -10.18 -8.24 8.67
N VAL A 90 -10.60 -9.46 8.36
CA VAL A 90 -9.79 -10.64 8.61
C VAL A 90 -9.72 -11.52 7.38
N ILE A 91 -8.53 -12.03 7.08
CA ILE A 91 -8.33 -13.08 6.08
C ILE A 91 -7.78 -14.32 6.78
N PHE A 92 -8.14 -15.47 6.26
CA PHE A 92 -7.70 -16.75 6.82
C PHE A 92 -6.67 -17.42 5.92
N GLU A 93 -5.78 -18.17 6.55
CA GLU A 93 -4.85 -19.03 5.85
C GLU A 93 -5.60 -20.03 4.97
N ALA A 94 -5.10 -20.23 3.74
CA ALA A 94 -5.59 -21.31 2.90
C ALA A 94 -5.32 -22.68 3.55
N ASN A 95 -6.08 -23.69 3.20
CA ASN A 95 -6.02 -25.07 3.65
C ASN A 95 -6.61 -25.33 5.05
N ASN A 96 -5.89 -25.06 6.13
CA ASN A 96 -6.32 -25.41 7.48
C ASN A 96 -6.97 -24.28 8.28
N GLY A 97 -6.78 -23.02 7.83
CA GLY A 97 -7.33 -21.83 8.48
C GLY A 97 -6.83 -21.64 9.92
N ASN A 98 -5.68 -22.19 10.31
CA ASN A 98 -5.16 -22.05 11.66
C ASN A 98 -4.52 -20.69 11.92
N LYS A 99 -4.22 -19.93 10.87
CA LYS A 99 -3.80 -18.54 10.97
C LYS A 99 -4.86 -17.63 10.40
N ALA A 100 -4.99 -16.47 11.02
CA ALA A 100 -5.82 -15.38 10.57
C ALA A 100 -5.01 -14.09 10.60
N GLU A 101 -5.12 -13.28 9.57
CA GLU A 101 -4.49 -11.97 9.52
C GLU A 101 -5.56 -10.90 9.71
N LEU A 102 -5.40 -10.12 10.76
CA LEU A 102 -6.31 -9.08 11.19
C LEU A 102 -5.80 -7.72 10.73
N PHE A 103 -6.64 -6.98 10.04
CA PHE A 103 -6.41 -5.61 9.59
C PHE A 103 -7.33 -4.69 10.37
N LEU A 104 -6.73 -3.77 11.14
CA LEU A 104 -7.44 -2.77 11.92
C LEU A 104 -7.26 -1.40 11.25
N ASP A 105 -8.29 -0.58 11.30
CA ASP A 105 -8.24 0.81 10.87
C ASP A 105 -7.36 1.71 11.76
N THR A 106 -7.10 1.26 12.99
CA THR A 106 -6.32 1.99 14.00
C THR A 106 -4.81 1.82 13.86
N GLN A 107 -4.34 0.94 12.99
CA GLN A 107 -2.91 0.68 12.79
C GLN A 107 -2.59 0.23 11.36
N LYS A 108 -1.35 0.46 10.93
CA LYS A 108 -0.90 0.13 9.57
C LYS A 108 -0.55 -1.35 9.40
N GLU A 109 0.12 -1.92 10.42
CA GLU A 109 0.55 -3.31 10.36
C GLU A 109 -0.61 -4.22 10.70
N SER A 110 -0.72 -5.33 9.94
CA SER A 110 -1.63 -6.41 10.26
C SER A 110 -1.14 -7.26 11.43
N ILE A 111 -2.06 -7.96 12.07
CA ILE A 111 -1.77 -8.85 13.21
C ILE A 111 -2.03 -10.29 12.79
N ILE A 112 -1.05 -11.16 12.93
CA ILE A 112 -1.23 -12.59 12.70
C ILE A 112 -1.71 -13.24 14.01
N LEU A 113 -2.93 -13.74 13.97
CA LEU A 113 -3.56 -14.53 15.02
C LEU A 113 -3.42 -16.01 14.69
N GLU A 114 -3.26 -16.86 15.69
CA GLU A 114 -3.13 -18.31 15.50
C GLU A 114 -4.10 -19.06 16.41
N ARG A 115 -4.65 -20.18 15.93
CA ARG A 115 -5.42 -21.12 16.73
C ARG A 115 -4.75 -22.49 16.76
N LYS A 116 -4.97 -23.23 17.86
CA LYS A 116 -4.40 -24.56 18.04
C LYS A 116 -5.11 -25.64 17.22
N SER A 117 -6.41 -25.49 17.03
CA SER A 117 -7.24 -26.42 16.26
C SER A 117 -8.53 -25.76 15.81
N GLU A 118 -9.24 -26.41 14.90
CA GLU A 118 -10.56 -25.97 14.44
C GLU A 118 -11.52 -25.79 15.62
N GLY A 119 -12.38 -24.75 15.52
CA GLY A 119 -13.34 -24.38 16.57
C GLY A 119 -12.75 -23.58 17.74
N GLN A 120 -11.44 -23.52 17.87
CA GLN A 120 -10.78 -22.67 18.87
C GLN A 120 -10.63 -21.24 18.39
N PRO A 121 -10.63 -20.25 19.30
CA PRO A 121 -10.31 -18.86 18.95
C PRO A 121 -8.90 -18.72 18.37
N TRP A 122 -8.74 -17.80 17.41
CA TRP A 122 -7.42 -17.32 17.00
C TRP A 122 -6.97 -16.25 18.00
N VAL A 123 -5.75 -16.38 18.48
CA VAL A 123 -5.22 -15.51 19.53
C VAL A 123 -3.85 -14.94 19.18
N LYS A 124 -3.61 -13.71 19.61
CA LYS A 124 -2.30 -13.06 19.59
C LYS A 124 -2.29 -11.97 20.66
N ASP A 125 -1.40 -12.08 21.63
CA ASP A 125 -1.30 -11.17 22.77
C ASP A 125 -2.67 -11.02 23.48
N ASP A 126 -3.24 -9.83 23.51
CA ASP A 126 -4.56 -9.52 24.08
C ASP A 126 -5.72 -9.61 23.07
N TRP A 127 -5.44 -9.92 21.80
CA TRP A 127 -6.45 -10.09 20.78
C TRP A 127 -6.97 -11.53 20.69
N GLN A 128 -8.29 -11.66 20.57
CA GLN A 128 -8.98 -12.94 20.37
C GLN A 128 -10.05 -12.79 19.30
N LEU A 129 -9.96 -13.59 18.24
CA LEU A 129 -11.03 -13.75 17.25
C LEU A 129 -11.77 -15.04 17.53
N ILE A 130 -13.02 -14.94 17.93
CA ILE A 130 -13.85 -16.05 18.38
C ILE A 130 -14.86 -16.40 17.29
N PRO A 131 -14.93 -17.68 16.83
CA PRO A 131 -15.96 -18.13 15.91
C PRO A 131 -17.29 -18.31 16.64
N TRP A 132 -18.20 -17.36 16.52
CA TRP A 132 -19.50 -17.38 17.17
C TRP A 132 -20.56 -16.70 16.32
N LYS A 133 -21.43 -17.47 15.63
CA LYS A 133 -22.44 -16.95 14.68
C LYS A 133 -21.87 -15.88 13.75
N GLY A 134 -20.75 -16.24 13.10
CA GLY A 134 -19.83 -15.34 12.48
C GLY A 134 -18.57 -15.18 13.32
N TYR A 135 -18.13 -13.95 13.58
CA TYR A 135 -16.92 -13.69 14.33
C TYR A 135 -17.11 -12.58 15.37
N VAL A 136 -16.50 -12.77 16.54
CA VAL A 136 -16.40 -11.76 17.59
C VAL A 136 -14.92 -11.50 17.84
N LEU A 137 -14.48 -10.26 17.64
CA LEU A 137 -13.11 -9.83 17.94
C LEU A 137 -13.08 -9.10 19.28
N LYS A 138 -12.32 -9.64 20.21
CA LYS A 138 -12.08 -9.06 21.53
C LYS A 138 -10.65 -8.54 21.63
N LYS A 139 -10.49 -7.48 22.40
CA LYS A 139 -9.19 -7.05 22.94
C LYS A 139 -9.27 -7.14 24.46
N ALA A 140 -8.44 -8.01 25.06
CA ALA A 140 -8.61 -8.44 26.45
C ALA A 140 -10.05 -8.95 26.69
N GLU A 141 -10.79 -8.37 27.63
CA GLU A 141 -12.17 -8.79 27.95
C GLU A 141 -13.24 -8.00 27.15
N GLU A 142 -12.85 -6.99 26.37
CA GLU A 142 -13.77 -6.09 25.69
C GLU A 142 -14.01 -6.52 24.25
N ILE A 143 -15.29 -6.58 23.84
CA ILE A 143 -15.66 -6.78 22.43
C ILE A 143 -15.41 -5.49 21.68
N LYS A 144 -14.59 -5.57 20.62
CA LYS A 144 -14.27 -4.42 19.76
C LYS A 144 -15.01 -4.46 18.43
N TYR A 145 -15.14 -5.65 17.84
CA TYR A 145 -15.78 -5.80 16.55
C TYR A 145 -16.59 -7.10 16.49
N THR A 146 -17.62 -7.10 15.64
CA THR A 146 -18.43 -8.29 15.32
C THR A 146 -18.65 -8.38 13.82
N GLY A 147 -18.74 -9.60 13.28
CA GLY A 147 -18.99 -9.86 11.85
C GLY A 147 -19.76 -11.15 11.65
N GLN A 148 -20.37 -11.26 10.45
CA GLN A 148 -21.08 -12.46 10.00
C GLN A 148 -20.31 -13.17 8.91
#